data_a49652590b0e5499106cf64b43159487
#
_entry.id   a49652590b0e5499106cf64b43159487
#
_cell.length_a   1.000
_cell.length_b   1.000
_cell.length_c   1.000
_cell.angle_alpha   90.00
_cell.angle_beta   90.00
_cell.angle_gamma   90.00
#
_symmetry.space_group_name_H-M   'P 1'
#
loop_
_entity.id
_entity.type
_entity.pdbx_description
1 polymer ?
#
loop_
_entity_poly.entity_id
_entity_poly.type
_entity_poly.pdbx_seq_one_letter_code
_entity_poly.pdbx_strand_id
1 'polypeptide(L)'
;MELKRVVVTGMGAVTPLGNTPKETWEAMLAGKSGAAPITLFDASKFKTQFACEVKGLDITAYIDRKEARKMDRYTQLAIISAMQAVDDSAMDLEAEDKNRIGVVYGVGIGGIKTFEEEVTYYGAHREDGPKFNPFFIPKMIADIAAGQISIMYGFHGPNYITSSACASSSNALADAFNLIRLGKANVIVAGGAEAAICESGVGGFNAMKALSTRNDEPEKASRPFSASRDGFIMGEGAGCLILEELEHAKARGAKIYAEMVGAGMSADAHHITASHPEGLGAKLVMQNALEDAGMKPEDIDYINVHGTSTHVGDISEVKAIKDVFGDAAYKLNISSTKSMTGHLLGAAGAVEAMATVLAVQNDIVPPTINHEEDDKDEEIDYNLNFTFNKAQKREVRAGLSNTFGFGGHNACVVFKKFTDK
;
A
#
# COMPACT_ATOMS: atom_id res chain seq x y z
N MET A 1 9.06 -28.87 10.36
CA MET A 1 8.09 -28.01 11.09
C MET A 1 6.96 -27.76 10.09
N GLU A 2 5.74 -28.07 10.45
CA GLU A 2 4.57 -27.76 9.63
C GLU A 2 4.31 -26.24 9.74
N LEU A 3 4.14 -25.59 8.58
CA LEU A 3 3.86 -24.16 8.52
C LEU A 3 2.39 -23.92 8.88
N LYS A 4 2.13 -22.91 9.70
CA LYS A 4 0.77 -22.53 10.09
C LYS A 4 0.07 -21.77 8.98
N ARG A 5 -1.25 -21.94 8.87
CA ARG A 5 -2.08 -21.14 7.94
C ARG A 5 -2.33 -19.74 8.54
N VAL A 6 -2.39 -18.76 7.67
CA VAL A 6 -2.54 -17.34 8.06
C VAL A 6 -3.77 -16.75 7.38
N VAL A 7 -4.62 -16.11 8.16
CA VAL A 7 -5.87 -15.51 7.69
C VAL A 7 -5.94 -14.03 8.00
N VAL A 8 -6.75 -13.29 7.26
CA VAL A 8 -7.06 -11.89 7.50
C VAL A 8 -8.35 -11.81 8.31
N THR A 9 -8.28 -11.25 9.51
CA THR A 9 -9.42 -11.17 10.42
C THR A 9 -9.89 -9.74 10.71
N GLY A 10 -9.12 -8.73 10.32
CA GLY A 10 -9.50 -7.33 10.47
C GLY A 10 -8.81 -6.44 9.44
N MET A 11 -9.43 -5.31 9.12
CA MET A 11 -8.90 -4.33 8.16
C MET A 11 -9.12 -2.90 8.62
N GLY A 12 -8.17 -2.03 8.32
CA GLY A 12 -8.26 -0.59 8.52
C GLY A 12 -7.65 0.17 7.36
N ALA A 13 -8.21 1.33 7.04
CA ALA A 13 -7.67 2.17 5.98
C ALA A 13 -8.04 3.64 6.17
N VAL A 14 -7.10 4.51 5.84
CA VAL A 14 -7.28 5.94 5.68
C VAL A 14 -6.65 6.33 4.36
N THR A 15 -7.44 6.74 3.39
CA THR A 15 -7.00 6.96 2.01
C THR A 15 -7.58 8.26 1.43
N PRO A 16 -7.10 8.72 0.27
CA PRO A 16 -7.72 9.83 -0.45
C PRO A 16 -9.17 9.60 -0.88
N LEU A 17 -9.62 8.34 -0.86
CA LEU A 17 -10.97 7.92 -1.28
C LEU A 17 -11.95 7.79 -0.12
N GLY A 18 -11.45 7.66 1.11
CA GLY A 18 -12.27 7.50 2.31
C GLY A 18 -11.44 7.25 3.56
N ASN A 19 -12.03 7.50 4.70
CA ASN A 19 -11.38 7.40 6.02
C ASN A 19 -11.64 6.06 6.72
N THR A 20 -12.28 5.11 6.01
CA THR A 20 -12.54 3.73 6.46
C THR A 20 -12.33 2.76 5.30
N PRO A 21 -12.13 1.45 5.56
CA PRO A 21 -12.07 0.42 4.52
C PRO A 21 -13.32 0.41 3.63
N LYS A 22 -14.49 0.56 4.23
CA LYS A 22 -15.79 0.57 3.52
C LYS A 22 -15.88 1.74 2.55
N GLU A 23 -15.64 2.96 3.01
CA GLU A 23 -15.68 4.17 2.17
C GLU A 23 -14.66 4.07 1.03
N THR A 24 -13.44 3.63 1.32
CA THR A 24 -12.37 3.43 0.34
C THR A 24 -12.81 2.43 -0.73
N TRP A 25 -13.35 1.28 -0.33
CA TRP A 25 -13.80 0.24 -1.25
C TRP A 25 -14.96 0.68 -2.13
N GLU A 26 -16.00 1.29 -1.55
CA GLU A 26 -17.14 1.81 -2.30
C GLU A 26 -16.72 2.87 -3.34
N ALA A 27 -15.78 3.75 -2.98
CA ALA A 27 -15.24 4.74 -3.90
C ALA A 27 -14.38 4.11 -5.01
N MET A 28 -13.58 3.06 -4.70
CA MET A 28 -12.85 2.28 -5.70
C MET A 28 -13.79 1.63 -6.70
N LEU A 29 -14.87 0.96 -6.24
CA LEU A 29 -15.84 0.33 -7.12
C LEU A 29 -16.60 1.34 -8.00
N ALA A 30 -16.81 2.54 -7.48
CA ALA A 30 -17.42 3.64 -8.22
C ALA A 30 -16.45 4.35 -9.19
N GLY A 31 -15.17 3.96 -9.24
CA GLY A 31 -14.16 4.58 -10.10
C GLY A 31 -13.87 6.04 -9.75
N LYS A 32 -13.91 6.41 -8.47
CA LYS A 32 -13.65 7.80 -8.04
C LYS A 32 -12.16 8.09 -8.00
N SER A 33 -11.75 9.25 -8.51
CA SER A 33 -10.38 9.76 -8.34
C SER A 33 -10.24 10.50 -7.01
N GLY A 34 -9.15 10.25 -6.28
CA GLY A 34 -8.77 11.00 -5.09
C GLY A 34 -7.96 12.26 -5.38
N ALA A 35 -7.53 12.46 -6.63
CA ALA A 35 -6.67 13.57 -7.03
C ALA A 35 -7.40 14.91 -6.96
N ALA A 36 -6.71 15.92 -6.43
CA ALA A 36 -7.20 17.29 -6.34
C ALA A 36 -6.01 18.25 -6.20
N PRO A 37 -6.18 19.56 -6.41
CA PRO A 37 -5.15 20.54 -6.11
C PRO A 37 -4.63 20.37 -4.68
N ILE A 38 -3.31 20.52 -4.51
CA ILE A 38 -2.64 20.44 -3.19
C ILE A 38 -3.15 21.55 -2.28
N THR A 39 -3.53 21.17 -1.04
CA THR A 39 -4.00 22.11 0.00
C THR A 39 -3.06 22.19 1.19
N LEU A 40 -2.11 21.26 1.33
CA LEU A 40 -1.20 21.17 2.48
C LEU A 40 -0.07 22.21 2.46
N PHE A 41 0.22 22.79 1.29
CA PHE A 41 1.17 23.90 1.10
C PHE A 41 0.86 24.65 -0.20
N ASP A 42 1.49 25.82 -0.42
CA ASP A 42 1.36 26.56 -1.68
C ASP A 42 2.18 25.92 -2.81
N ALA A 43 1.49 25.16 -3.66
CA ALA A 43 2.09 24.46 -4.80
C ALA A 43 2.17 25.29 -6.08
N SER A 44 1.81 26.59 -6.08
CA SER A 44 1.71 27.43 -7.29
C SER A 44 3.00 27.55 -8.11
N LYS A 45 4.15 27.34 -7.47
CA LYS A 45 5.48 27.38 -8.10
C LYS A 45 6.03 26.00 -8.48
N PHE A 46 5.30 24.91 -8.15
CA PHE A 46 5.73 23.54 -8.43
C PHE A 46 5.25 23.10 -9.81
N LYS A 47 6.00 22.18 -10.44
CA LYS A 47 5.61 21.60 -11.72
C LYS A 47 4.33 20.78 -11.59
N THR A 48 4.19 20.03 -10.49
CA THR A 48 2.98 19.29 -10.11
C THR A 48 2.29 20.05 -8.98
N GLN A 49 1.02 20.42 -9.19
CA GLN A 49 0.24 21.24 -8.26
C GLN A 49 -0.95 20.47 -7.66
N PHE A 50 -0.99 19.15 -7.82
CA PHE A 50 -2.05 18.29 -7.35
C PHE A 50 -1.47 17.02 -6.69
N ALA A 51 -2.29 16.41 -5.84
CA ALA A 51 -1.95 15.18 -5.12
C ALA A 51 -3.22 14.45 -4.69
N CYS A 52 -3.08 13.24 -4.17
CA CYS A 52 -4.13 12.50 -3.52
C CYS A 52 -4.00 12.63 -1.99
N GLU A 53 -4.57 13.68 -1.43
CA GLU A 53 -4.56 13.97 0.01
C GLU A 53 -5.70 13.22 0.71
N VAL A 54 -5.49 12.83 1.97
CA VAL A 54 -6.55 12.36 2.88
C VAL A 54 -7.42 13.56 3.26
N LYS A 55 -8.73 13.45 3.05
CA LYS A 55 -9.70 14.53 3.22
C LYS A 55 -10.67 14.25 4.35
N GLY A 56 -11.07 15.31 5.08
CA GLY A 56 -12.14 15.24 6.07
C GLY A 56 -11.85 14.36 7.30
N LEU A 57 -10.60 13.97 7.53
CA LEU A 57 -10.22 13.17 8.70
C LEU A 57 -10.04 14.06 9.92
N ASP A 58 -10.83 13.81 10.97
CA ASP A 58 -10.60 14.41 12.30
C ASP A 58 -9.68 13.49 13.12
N ILE A 59 -8.39 13.84 13.17
CA ILE A 59 -7.38 13.12 13.96
C ILE A 59 -7.76 13.08 15.45
N THR A 60 -8.42 14.14 15.96
CA THR A 60 -8.74 14.25 17.38
C THR A 60 -9.88 13.36 17.85
N ALA A 61 -10.64 12.80 16.91
CA ALA A 61 -11.61 11.75 17.19
C ALA A 61 -10.96 10.40 17.58
N TYR A 62 -9.69 10.20 17.23
CA TYR A 62 -8.96 8.96 17.45
C TYR A 62 -7.79 9.12 18.43
N ILE A 63 -7.08 10.24 18.37
CA ILE A 63 -5.84 10.48 19.10
C ILE A 63 -5.98 11.78 19.90
N ASP A 64 -5.68 11.72 21.20
CA ASP A 64 -5.68 12.94 22.01
C ASP A 64 -4.85 14.05 21.36
N ARG A 65 -5.35 15.28 21.41
CA ARG A 65 -4.72 16.44 20.74
C ARG A 65 -3.28 16.69 21.20
N LYS A 66 -2.94 16.41 22.46
CA LYS A 66 -1.58 16.61 23.00
C LYS A 66 -0.65 15.51 22.46
N GLU A 67 -1.16 14.27 22.40
CA GLU A 67 -0.39 13.14 21.84
C GLU A 67 -0.21 13.30 20.33
N ALA A 68 -1.23 13.69 19.58
CA ALA A 68 -1.14 13.91 18.14
C ALA A 68 -0.03 14.93 17.75
N ARG A 69 0.19 15.96 18.58
CA ARG A 69 1.26 16.95 18.36
C ARG A 69 2.68 16.39 18.49
N LYS A 70 2.85 15.27 19.16
CA LYS A 70 4.12 14.56 19.33
C LYS A 70 4.44 13.63 18.18
N MET A 71 3.54 13.50 17.19
CA MET A 71 3.61 12.56 16.08
C MET A 71 3.64 13.30 14.74
N ASP A 72 4.38 12.76 13.77
CA ASP A 72 4.24 13.16 12.37
C ASP A 72 2.93 12.61 11.80
N ARG A 73 2.45 13.18 10.70
CA ARG A 73 1.18 12.81 10.07
C ARG A 73 1.15 11.32 9.66
N TYR A 74 2.24 10.77 9.11
CA TYR A 74 2.26 9.36 8.74
C TYR A 74 2.01 8.42 9.94
N THR A 75 2.54 8.77 11.12
CA THR A 75 2.31 8.02 12.37
C THR A 75 0.84 8.13 12.81
N GLN A 76 0.23 9.30 12.69
CA GLN A 76 -1.19 9.50 13.00
C GLN A 76 -2.08 8.62 12.10
N LEU A 77 -1.81 8.60 10.79
CA LEU A 77 -2.54 7.76 9.84
C LEU A 77 -2.34 6.26 10.12
N ALA A 78 -1.10 5.85 10.46
CA ALA A 78 -0.79 4.47 10.86
C ALA A 78 -1.62 4.02 12.07
N ILE A 79 -1.65 4.84 13.13
CA ILE A 79 -2.41 4.55 14.35
C ILE A 79 -3.90 4.40 14.04
N ILE A 80 -4.48 5.32 13.27
CA ILE A 80 -5.90 5.29 12.95
C ILE A 80 -6.26 4.04 12.14
N SER A 81 -5.46 3.69 11.13
CA SER A 81 -5.68 2.47 10.36
C SER A 81 -5.53 1.20 11.22
N ALA A 82 -4.57 1.18 12.15
CA ALA A 82 -4.40 0.08 13.09
C ALA A 82 -5.58 -0.04 14.07
N MET A 83 -6.06 1.08 14.61
CA MET A 83 -7.26 1.09 15.48
C MET A 83 -8.46 0.48 14.76
N GLN A 84 -8.74 0.92 13.54
CA GLN A 84 -9.83 0.38 12.74
C GLN A 84 -9.67 -1.14 12.51
N ALA A 85 -8.45 -1.60 12.19
CA ALA A 85 -8.20 -3.01 11.94
C ALA A 85 -8.36 -3.88 13.20
N VAL A 86 -7.89 -3.39 14.35
CA VAL A 86 -8.05 -4.07 15.64
C VAL A 86 -9.54 -4.14 16.02
N ASP A 87 -10.27 -3.04 15.87
CA ASP A 87 -11.72 -2.99 16.16
C ASP A 87 -12.50 -3.94 15.22
N ASP A 88 -12.19 -3.92 13.92
CA ASP A 88 -12.83 -4.80 12.92
C ASP A 88 -12.55 -6.30 13.18
N SER A 89 -11.39 -6.62 13.74
CA SER A 89 -11.04 -8.00 14.10
C SER A 89 -11.87 -8.57 15.26
N ALA A 90 -12.53 -7.72 16.02
CA ALA A 90 -13.31 -8.08 17.20
C ALA A 90 -12.54 -8.94 18.23
N MET A 91 -11.22 -8.77 18.34
CA MET A 91 -10.42 -9.46 19.36
C MET A 91 -10.78 -8.94 20.75
N ASP A 92 -10.95 -9.85 21.70
CA ASP A 92 -11.00 -9.52 23.13
C ASP A 92 -9.58 -9.33 23.66
N LEU A 93 -9.09 -8.10 23.64
CA LEU A 93 -7.72 -7.76 24.01
C LEU A 93 -7.36 -8.10 25.46
N GLU A 94 -8.33 -8.31 26.35
CA GLU A 94 -8.10 -8.73 27.74
C GLU A 94 -7.95 -10.25 27.84
N ALA A 95 -8.50 -11.00 26.88
CA ALA A 95 -8.34 -12.46 26.83
C ALA A 95 -7.10 -12.90 26.04
N GLU A 96 -6.50 -12.00 25.25
CA GLU A 96 -5.39 -12.31 24.37
C GLU A 96 -4.03 -12.31 25.09
N ASP A 97 -3.14 -13.23 24.69
CA ASP A 97 -1.72 -13.18 25.10
C ASP A 97 -1.00 -12.09 24.28
N LYS A 98 -0.89 -10.90 24.86
CA LYS A 98 -0.24 -9.73 24.24
C LYS A 98 1.25 -9.97 23.90
N ASN A 99 1.92 -10.99 24.50
CA ASN A 99 3.29 -11.36 24.12
C ASN A 99 3.33 -12.08 22.75
N ARG A 100 2.18 -12.53 22.25
CA ARG A 100 2.03 -13.23 20.97
C ARG A 100 1.41 -12.34 19.89
N ILE A 101 1.17 -11.06 20.18
CA ILE A 101 0.66 -10.07 19.22
C ILE A 101 1.80 -9.12 18.84
N GLY A 102 2.15 -9.08 17.55
CA GLY A 102 3.20 -8.21 17.01
C GLY A 102 2.64 -7.04 16.18
N VAL A 103 3.54 -6.13 15.83
CA VAL A 103 3.26 -4.99 14.93
C VAL A 103 4.37 -4.89 13.89
N VAL A 104 4.04 -5.02 12.61
CA VAL A 104 5.00 -4.88 11.51
C VAL A 104 4.41 -3.91 10.47
N TYR A 105 5.06 -2.77 10.28
CA TYR A 105 4.57 -1.72 9.39
C TYR A 105 5.58 -1.40 8.29
N GLY A 106 5.08 -1.05 7.11
CA GLY A 106 5.88 -0.53 6.01
C GLY A 106 5.86 1.00 6.00
N VAL A 107 7.03 1.63 6.02
CA VAL A 107 7.18 3.08 5.92
C VAL A 107 8.34 3.37 4.98
N GLY A 108 8.06 4.11 3.91
CA GLY A 108 9.06 4.38 2.88
C GLY A 108 10.00 5.53 3.23
N ILE A 109 9.44 6.66 3.58
CA ILE A 109 10.17 7.91 3.88
C ILE A 109 10.04 8.30 5.36
N GLY A 110 8.85 8.14 5.94
CA GLY A 110 8.58 8.53 7.32
C GLY A 110 8.36 10.03 7.49
N GLY A 111 8.89 10.62 8.57
CA GLY A 111 8.62 11.99 9.01
C GLY A 111 9.30 13.10 8.20
N ILE A 112 9.27 13.02 6.88
CA ILE A 112 9.91 14.02 6.00
C ILE A 112 9.36 15.43 6.21
N LYS A 113 8.05 15.58 6.46
CA LYS A 113 7.44 16.87 6.74
C LYS A 113 7.98 17.48 8.02
N THR A 114 8.07 16.70 9.09
CA THR A 114 8.70 17.15 10.35
C THR A 114 10.16 17.55 10.13
N PHE A 115 10.91 16.77 9.35
CA PHE A 115 12.30 17.09 9.01
C PHE A 115 12.39 18.44 8.27
N GLU A 116 11.58 18.62 7.24
CA GLU A 116 11.51 19.87 6.45
C GLU A 116 11.23 21.08 7.35
N GLU A 117 10.20 21.01 8.19
CA GLU A 117 9.79 22.09 9.08
C GLU A 117 10.89 22.48 10.06
N GLU A 118 11.48 21.51 10.76
CA GLU A 118 12.51 21.75 11.79
C GLU A 118 13.82 22.27 11.19
N VAL A 119 14.26 21.74 10.07
CA VAL A 119 15.50 22.16 9.41
C VAL A 119 15.35 23.54 8.76
N THR A 120 14.20 23.81 8.16
CA THR A 120 13.89 25.12 7.58
C THR A 120 13.82 26.19 8.67
N TYR A 121 13.15 25.90 9.79
CA TYR A 121 13.11 26.81 10.94
C TYR A 121 14.51 27.12 11.46
N TYR A 122 15.32 26.10 11.73
CA TYR A 122 16.71 26.28 12.18
C TYR A 122 17.54 27.05 11.16
N GLY A 123 17.37 26.74 9.86
CA GLY A 123 18.08 27.44 8.78
C GLY A 123 17.83 28.94 8.76
N ALA A 124 16.60 29.37 9.07
CA ALA A 124 16.18 30.78 9.15
C ALA A 124 16.56 31.48 10.48
N HIS A 125 16.91 30.74 11.53
CA HIS A 125 17.16 31.28 12.89
C HIS A 125 18.48 30.76 13.49
N ARG A 126 19.53 30.61 12.66
CA ARG A 126 20.83 30.07 13.09
C ARG A 126 21.51 30.89 14.17
N GLU A 127 21.31 32.21 14.17
CA GLU A 127 21.83 33.17 15.15
C GLU A 127 21.29 32.92 16.57
N ASP A 128 20.11 32.33 16.69
CA ASP A 128 19.50 31.99 17.98
C ASP A 128 20.06 30.72 18.61
N GLY A 129 20.95 30.02 17.91
CA GLY A 129 21.47 28.71 18.28
C GLY A 129 20.53 27.54 17.94
N PRO A 130 20.95 26.30 18.16
CA PRO A 130 20.18 25.13 17.78
C PRO A 130 18.97 24.92 18.71
N LYS A 131 17.81 25.33 18.25
CA LYS A 131 16.51 25.11 18.92
C LYS A 131 15.67 24.17 18.07
N PHE A 132 15.61 22.91 18.45
CA PHE A 132 14.78 21.89 17.83
C PHE A 132 13.66 21.45 18.77
N ASN A 133 12.55 21.00 18.19
CA ASN A 133 11.47 20.38 18.96
C ASN A 133 12.00 19.13 19.69
N PRO A 134 11.74 18.93 21.01
CA PRO A 134 12.15 17.73 21.73
C PRO A 134 11.66 16.41 21.10
N PHE A 135 10.58 16.45 20.34
CA PHE A 135 10.03 15.31 19.62
C PHE A 135 10.52 15.21 18.18
N PHE A 136 11.45 16.05 17.73
CA PHE A 136 11.94 16.07 16.35
C PHE A 136 12.37 14.67 15.88
N ILE A 137 13.29 14.04 16.58
CA ILE A 137 13.79 12.71 16.21
C ILE A 137 12.68 11.65 16.30
N PRO A 138 11.92 11.50 17.41
CA PRO A 138 10.80 10.56 17.47
C PRO A 138 9.72 10.76 16.38
N LYS A 139 9.47 12.00 15.97
CA LYS A 139 8.51 12.26 14.88
C LYS A 139 9.06 11.87 13.50
N MET A 140 10.38 12.01 13.31
CA MET A 140 11.03 11.81 12.03
C MET A 140 11.27 10.33 11.71
N ILE A 141 11.73 9.54 12.68
CA ILE A 141 12.15 8.16 12.44
C ILE A 141 10.97 7.24 12.13
N ALA A 142 11.15 6.40 11.11
CA ALA A 142 10.07 5.64 10.48
C ALA A 142 9.48 4.52 11.36
N ASP A 143 10.24 3.99 12.31
CA ASP A 143 9.84 2.87 13.19
C ASP A 143 8.83 3.28 14.29
N ILE A 144 8.69 4.56 14.55
CA ILE A 144 7.79 5.08 15.59
C ILE A 144 6.33 4.72 15.33
N ALA A 145 5.91 4.54 14.08
CA ALA A 145 4.55 4.09 13.78
C ALA A 145 4.26 2.73 14.44
N ALA A 146 5.13 1.74 14.25
CA ALA A 146 4.99 0.42 14.88
C ALA A 146 5.14 0.50 16.40
N GLY A 147 6.09 1.31 16.90
CA GLY A 147 6.30 1.53 18.32
C GLY A 147 5.07 2.13 19.02
N GLN A 148 4.45 3.15 18.45
CA GLN A 148 3.26 3.80 19.02
C GLN A 148 2.04 2.86 19.06
N ILE A 149 1.82 2.06 18.02
CA ILE A 149 0.74 1.05 18.01
C ILE A 149 0.98 0.01 19.11
N SER A 150 2.19 -0.49 19.24
CA SER A 150 2.58 -1.43 20.30
C SER A 150 2.35 -0.86 21.70
N ILE A 151 2.78 0.37 21.95
CA ILE A 151 2.59 1.07 23.23
C ILE A 151 1.11 1.24 23.54
N MET A 152 0.30 1.65 22.55
CA MET A 152 -1.13 1.90 22.72
C MET A 152 -1.89 0.66 23.23
N TYR A 153 -1.58 -0.52 22.71
CA TYR A 153 -2.29 -1.75 23.01
C TYR A 153 -1.58 -2.67 24.01
N GLY A 154 -0.31 -2.37 24.35
CA GLY A 154 0.52 -3.23 25.16
C GLY A 154 0.90 -4.54 24.46
N PHE A 155 1.12 -4.48 23.12
CA PHE A 155 1.58 -5.63 22.36
C PHE A 155 3.08 -5.81 22.47
N HIS A 156 3.53 -7.00 22.88
CA HIS A 156 4.93 -7.30 23.20
C HIS A 156 5.57 -8.31 22.22
N GLY A 157 4.86 -8.73 21.19
CA GLY A 157 5.39 -9.58 20.12
C GLY A 157 6.39 -8.83 19.22
N PRO A 158 6.78 -9.40 18.07
CA PRO A 158 7.69 -8.74 17.14
C PRO A 158 7.22 -7.33 16.77
N ASN A 159 8.10 -6.32 16.86
CA ASN A 159 7.77 -4.93 16.63
C ASN A 159 8.89 -4.25 15.85
N TYR A 160 8.64 -3.92 14.57
CA TYR A 160 9.58 -3.22 13.71
C TYR A 160 8.89 -2.71 12.43
N ILE A 161 9.64 -1.95 11.63
CA ILE A 161 9.20 -1.54 10.29
C ILE A 161 10.05 -2.19 9.20
N THR A 162 9.47 -2.29 8.00
CA THR A 162 10.19 -2.52 6.76
C THR A 162 10.28 -1.23 5.96
N SER A 163 11.44 -0.98 5.38
CA SER A 163 11.65 0.16 4.48
C SER A 163 12.29 -0.32 3.19
N SER A 164 11.50 -0.36 2.12
CA SER A 164 11.87 -0.75 0.77
C SER A 164 11.14 0.11 -0.26
N ALA A 165 11.15 1.42 -0.01
CA ALA A 165 10.45 2.41 -0.82
C ALA A 165 8.96 2.04 -1.02
N CYS A 166 8.49 1.98 -2.28
CA CYS A 166 7.10 1.68 -2.59
C CYS A 166 6.67 0.25 -2.24
N ALA A 167 7.61 -0.68 -2.02
CA ALA A 167 7.34 -2.06 -1.62
C ALA A 167 7.25 -2.25 -0.09
N SER A 168 7.45 -1.20 0.70
CA SER A 168 7.58 -1.29 2.17
C SER A 168 6.42 -2.05 2.82
N SER A 169 5.18 -1.68 2.58
CA SER A 169 4.06 -2.35 3.25
C SER A 169 3.77 -3.76 2.74
N SER A 170 4.06 -4.07 1.47
CA SER A 170 3.99 -5.46 0.99
C SER A 170 5.05 -6.34 1.65
N ASN A 171 6.26 -5.82 1.87
CA ASN A 171 7.29 -6.52 2.65
C ASN A 171 6.87 -6.68 4.13
N ALA A 172 6.23 -5.66 4.72
CA ALA A 172 5.68 -5.79 6.08
C ALA A 172 4.65 -6.93 6.18
N LEU A 173 3.74 -7.04 5.20
CA LEU A 173 2.78 -8.15 5.12
C LEU A 173 3.47 -9.50 4.92
N ALA A 174 4.48 -9.57 4.04
CA ALA A 174 5.26 -10.79 3.80
C ALA A 174 6.00 -11.25 5.07
N ASP A 175 6.63 -10.32 5.79
CA ASP A 175 7.32 -10.63 7.05
C ASP A 175 6.33 -11.06 8.14
N ALA A 176 5.21 -10.35 8.29
CA ALA A 176 4.16 -10.72 9.24
C ALA A 176 3.61 -12.13 8.96
N PHE A 177 3.34 -12.44 7.69
CA PHE A 177 2.94 -13.76 7.24
C PHE A 177 3.96 -14.83 7.63
N ASN A 178 5.26 -14.58 7.37
CA ASN A 178 6.33 -15.50 7.72
C ASN A 178 6.49 -15.70 9.22
N LEU A 179 6.38 -14.64 10.02
CA LEU A 179 6.45 -14.73 11.48
C LEU A 179 5.32 -15.59 12.06
N ILE A 180 4.10 -15.43 11.55
CA ILE A 180 2.94 -16.22 12.01
C ILE A 180 3.08 -17.67 11.58
N ARG A 181 3.34 -17.96 10.31
CA ARG A 181 3.44 -19.34 9.82
C ARG A 181 4.59 -20.14 10.44
N LEU A 182 5.63 -19.45 10.92
CA LEU A 182 6.74 -20.03 11.69
C LEU A 182 6.45 -20.11 13.21
N GLY A 183 5.26 -19.71 13.65
CA GLY A 183 4.85 -19.77 15.05
C GLY A 183 5.55 -18.75 15.96
N LYS A 184 6.06 -17.64 15.43
CA LYS A 184 6.71 -16.57 16.21
C LYS A 184 5.71 -15.58 16.82
N ALA A 185 4.52 -15.47 16.22
CA ALA A 185 3.37 -14.71 16.72
C ALA A 185 2.09 -15.47 16.42
N ASN A 186 0.99 -15.16 17.11
CA ASN A 186 -0.35 -15.64 16.77
C ASN A 186 -1.09 -14.61 15.94
N VAL A 187 -0.86 -13.33 16.22
CA VAL A 187 -1.47 -12.20 15.54
C VAL A 187 -0.41 -11.14 15.23
N ILE A 188 -0.50 -10.52 14.07
CA ILE A 188 0.31 -9.34 13.75
C ILE A 188 -0.59 -8.26 13.14
N VAL A 189 -0.51 -7.08 13.72
CA VAL A 189 -1.02 -5.83 13.16
C VAL A 189 -0.04 -5.43 12.05
N ALA A 190 -0.38 -5.74 10.80
CA ALA A 190 0.50 -5.58 9.66
C ALA A 190 -0.05 -4.54 8.68
N GLY A 191 0.75 -3.55 8.33
CA GLY A 191 0.26 -2.49 7.46
C GLY A 191 1.35 -1.60 6.91
N GLY A 192 0.97 -0.39 6.54
CA GLY A 192 1.90 0.64 6.13
C GLY A 192 1.26 2.02 6.10
N ALA A 193 2.07 3.04 6.24
CA ALA A 193 1.65 4.43 6.25
C ALA A 193 2.69 5.33 5.59
N GLU A 194 2.21 6.39 4.92
CA GLU A 194 3.05 7.43 4.34
C GLU A 194 2.30 8.76 4.28
N ALA A 195 3.01 9.88 4.51
CA ALA A 195 2.45 11.23 4.40
C ALA A 195 3.54 12.21 3.92
N ALA A 196 3.99 12.02 2.67
CA ALA A 196 5.09 12.77 2.09
C ALA A 196 4.65 13.95 1.21
N ILE A 197 3.37 14.38 1.26
CA ILE A 197 2.88 15.55 0.52
C ILE A 197 3.28 16.81 1.26
N CYS A 198 4.52 17.26 1.00
CA CYS A 198 5.12 18.48 1.49
C CYS A 198 6.04 19.06 0.40
N GLU A 199 6.59 20.24 0.62
CA GLU A 199 7.40 20.93 -0.41
C GLU A 199 8.60 20.08 -0.85
N SER A 200 9.38 19.53 0.08
CA SER A 200 10.54 18.68 -0.25
C SER A 200 10.14 17.35 -0.88
N GLY A 201 9.04 16.74 -0.45
CA GLY A 201 8.52 15.50 -1.04
C GLY A 201 8.11 15.71 -2.50
N VAL A 202 7.20 16.63 -2.76
CA VAL A 202 6.74 16.94 -4.13
C VAL A 202 7.89 17.50 -4.98
N GLY A 203 8.70 18.40 -4.42
CA GLY A 203 9.86 18.98 -5.12
C GLY A 203 10.90 17.94 -5.51
N GLY A 204 11.20 17.00 -4.62
CA GLY A 204 12.13 15.90 -4.86
C GLY A 204 11.68 14.99 -6.01
N PHE A 205 10.42 14.55 -6.00
CA PHE A 205 9.88 13.74 -7.09
C PHE A 205 9.70 14.53 -8.41
N ASN A 206 9.40 15.83 -8.35
CA ASN A 206 9.43 16.70 -9.54
C ASN A 206 10.83 16.81 -10.15
N ALA A 207 11.88 16.92 -9.32
CA ALA A 207 13.26 16.96 -9.79
C ALA A 207 13.65 15.70 -10.57
N MET A 208 13.11 14.55 -10.16
CA MET A 208 13.29 13.25 -10.85
C MET A 208 12.39 13.09 -12.08
N LYS A 209 11.48 14.02 -12.35
CA LYS A 209 10.44 13.92 -13.40
C LYS A 209 9.55 12.66 -13.24
N ALA A 210 9.28 12.26 -12.01
CA ALA A 210 8.51 11.06 -11.71
C ALA A 210 7.00 11.34 -11.59
N LEU A 211 6.62 12.59 -11.30
CA LEU A 211 5.23 13.00 -11.12
C LEU A 211 4.61 13.48 -12.44
N SER A 212 3.32 13.18 -12.62
CA SER A 212 2.51 13.80 -13.67
C SER A 212 2.44 15.32 -13.47
N THR A 213 2.42 16.04 -14.59
CA THR A 213 2.30 17.51 -14.62
C THR A 213 0.99 17.98 -15.26
N ARG A 214 -0.01 17.09 -15.34
CA ARG A 214 -1.34 17.36 -15.91
C ARG A 214 -2.21 18.19 -14.95
N ASN A 215 -1.76 19.41 -14.66
CA ASN A 215 -2.41 20.30 -13.66
C ASN A 215 -3.81 20.76 -14.05
N ASP A 216 -4.15 20.76 -15.33
CA ASP A 216 -5.47 21.19 -15.83
C ASP A 216 -6.57 20.14 -15.59
N GLU A 217 -6.18 18.87 -15.47
CA GLU A 217 -7.11 17.74 -15.28
C GLU A 217 -6.54 16.75 -14.23
N PRO A 218 -6.40 17.14 -12.95
CA PRO A 218 -5.78 16.29 -11.92
C PRO A 218 -6.43 14.91 -11.79
N GLU A 219 -7.76 14.85 -11.88
CA GLU A 219 -8.51 13.59 -11.73
C GLU A 219 -8.24 12.59 -12.84
N LYS A 220 -7.74 13.05 -14.01
CA LYS A 220 -7.38 12.22 -15.16
C LYS A 220 -5.89 11.97 -15.28
N ALA A 221 -5.07 12.47 -14.38
CA ALA A 221 -3.62 12.44 -14.51
C ALA A 221 -3.03 11.04 -14.30
N SER A 222 -3.52 10.27 -13.34
CA SER A 222 -3.15 8.86 -13.21
C SER A 222 -3.95 8.00 -14.18
N ARG A 223 -3.29 7.54 -15.24
CA ARG A 223 -3.87 6.76 -16.34
C ARG A 223 -2.98 5.57 -16.73
N PRO A 224 -2.83 4.60 -15.83
CA PRO A 224 -1.98 3.44 -16.10
C PRO A 224 -2.34 2.77 -17.41
N PHE A 225 -1.31 2.32 -18.14
CA PHE A 225 -1.41 1.65 -19.43
C PHE A 225 -1.86 2.52 -20.61
N SER A 226 -2.16 3.79 -20.45
CA SER A 226 -2.50 4.71 -21.55
C SER A 226 -1.23 5.31 -22.16
N ALA A 227 -1.23 5.57 -23.48
CA ALA A 227 -0.08 6.15 -24.19
C ALA A 227 0.30 7.54 -23.65
N SER A 228 -0.70 8.35 -23.30
CA SER A 228 -0.51 9.73 -22.82
C SER A 228 -0.17 9.85 -21.33
N ARG A 229 0.14 8.73 -20.62
CA ARG A 229 0.59 8.77 -19.22
C ARG A 229 1.93 9.48 -19.11
N ASP A 230 2.10 10.30 -18.07
CA ASP A 230 3.27 11.16 -17.90
C ASP A 230 3.91 11.10 -16.49
N GLY A 231 3.53 10.13 -15.68
CA GLY A 231 4.04 9.95 -14.33
C GLY A 231 2.94 9.64 -13.32
N PHE A 232 3.33 9.36 -12.08
CA PHE A 232 2.37 9.05 -11.03
C PHE A 232 1.84 10.31 -10.32
N ILE A 233 0.74 10.16 -9.59
CA ILE A 233 0.24 11.16 -8.64
C ILE A 233 0.69 10.73 -7.25
N MET A 234 1.35 11.61 -6.50
CA MET A 234 1.69 11.34 -5.09
C MET A 234 0.43 11.29 -4.25
N GLY A 235 0.31 10.28 -3.40
CA GLY A 235 -0.76 10.15 -2.41
C GLY A 235 -0.21 9.98 -1.00
N GLU A 236 -1.07 10.22 -0.02
CA GLU A 236 -0.84 9.91 1.39
C GLU A 236 -1.92 8.97 1.91
N GLY A 237 -1.63 8.23 2.97
CA GLY A 237 -2.59 7.34 3.58
C GLY A 237 -1.97 6.23 4.42
N ALA A 238 -2.81 5.31 4.86
CA ALA A 238 -2.42 4.12 5.57
C ALA A 238 -3.38 2.97 5.29
N GLY A 239 -2.87 1.75 5.33
CA GLY A 239 -3.64 0.51 5.31
C GLY A 239 -3.14 -0.44 6.39
N CYS A 240 -4.03 -1.24 6.96
CA CYS A 240 -3.70 -2.22 7.97
C CYS A 240 -4.55 -3.47 7.81
N LEU A 241 -3.93 -4.62 7.93
CA LEU A 241 -4.56 -5.93 8.03
C LEU A 241 -4.19 -6.57 9.37
N ILE A 242 -5.14 -7.21 10.02
CA ILE A 242 -4.85 -8.15 11.09
C ILE A 242 -4.60 -9.50 10.44
N LEU A 243 -3.33 -9.92 10.46
CA LEU A 243 -2.94 -11.27 10.07
C LEU A 243 -2.94 -12.15 11.31
N GLU A 244 -3.58 -13.32 11.22
CA GLU A 244 -3.82 -14.18 12.37
C GLU A 244 -3.62 -15.65 12.01
N GLU A 245 -3.10 -16.42 12.92
CA GLU A 245 -2.99 -17.88 12.79
C GLU A 245 -4.39 -18.51 12.75
N LEU A 246 -4.62 -19.41 11.81
CA LEU A 246 -5.96 -19.94 11.52
C LEU A 246 -6.64 -20.60 12.71
N GLU A 247 -5.94 -21.45 13.45
CA GLU A 247 -6.57 -22.16 14.58
C GLU A 247 -6.85 -21.22 15.75
N HIS A 248 -6.03 -20.19 15.92
CA HIS A 248 -6.28 -19.09 16.84
C HIS A 248 -7.54 -18.31 16.47
N ALA A 249 -7.67 -17.93 15.19
CA ALA A 249 -8.85 -17.24 14.66
C ALA A 249 -10.14 -18.07 14.84
N LYS A 250 -10.07 -19.36 14.54
CA LYS A 250 -11.20 -20.29 14.72
C LYS A 250 -11.59 -20.43 16.19
N ALA A 251 -10.63 -20.57 17.09
CA ALA A 251 -10.86 -20.77 18.52
C ALA A 251 -11.66 -19.61 19.15
N ARG A 252 -11.42 -18.37 18.67
CA ARG A 252 -12.16 -17.19 19.13
C ARG A 252 -13.39 -16.84 18.29
N GLY A 253 -13.69 -17.63 17.23
CA GLY A 253 -14.84 -17.40 16.34
C GLY A 253 -14.69 -16.16 15.45
N ALA A 254 -13.46 -15.83 15.04
CA ALA A 254 -13.18 -14.67 14.23
C ALA A 254 -13.87 -14.70 12.86
N LYS A 255 -14.27 -13.54 12.38
CA LYS A 255 -14.59 -13.35 10.96
C LYS A 255 -13.32 -13.48 10.14
N ILE A 256 -13.32 -14.29 9.11
CA ILE A 256 -12.19 -14.47 8.19
C ILE A 256 -12.57 -13.86 6.83
N TYR A 257 -11.78 -12.91 6.37
CA TYR A 257 -11.98 -12.22 5.10
C TYR A 257 -11.38 -13.02 3.92
N ALA A 258 -10.16 -13.48 4.10
CA ALA A 258 -9.40 -14.27 3.13
C ALA A 258 -8.27 -15.01 3.84
N GLU A 259 -7.63 -15.93 3.15
CA GLU A 259 -6.38 -16.56 3.58
C GLU A 259 -5.21 -15.95 2.80
N MET A 260 -4.17 -15.51 3.50
CA MET A 260 -2.89 -15.17 2.88
C MET A 260 -2.10 -16.45 2.71
N VAL A 261 -1.74 -16.77 1.47
CA VAL A 261 -1.17 -18.09 1.14
C VAL A 261 0.24 -18.05 0.60
N GLY A 262 0.71 -16.90 0.17
CA GLY A 262 2.06 -16.78 -0.35
C GLY A 262 2.57 -15.35 -0.36
N ALA A 263 3.88 -15.23 -0.34
CA ALA A 263 4.59 -13.98 -0.48
C ALA A 263 5.87 -14.20 -1.30
N GLY A 264 6.15 -13.28 -2.21
CA GLY A 264 7.37 -13.26 -3.02
C GLY A 264 8.15 -11.98 -2.79
N MET A 265 9.47 -12.09 -2.86
CA MET A 265 10.40 -10.97 -2.86
C MET A 265 11.45 -11.20 -3.93
N SER A 266 11.90 -10.11 -4.57
CA SER A 266 13.00 -10.14 -5.56
C SER A 266 13.66 -8.77 -5.66
N ALA A 267 14.73 -8.70 -6.44
CA ALA A 267 15.37 -7.44 -6.79
C ALA A 267 15.55 -7.33 -8.31
N ASP A 268 15.38 -6.11 -8.84
CA ASP A 268 15.67 -5.83 -10.27
C ASP A 268 17.17 -5.90 -10.57
N ALA A 269 18.01 -5.51 -9.59
CA ALA A 269 19.46 -5.41 -9.74
C ALA A 269 19.89 -4.66 -11.03
N HIS A 270 19.16 -3.59 -11.37
CA HIS A 270 19.30 -2.89 -12.65
C HIS A 270 19.63 -1.40 -12.46
N HIS A 271 18.75 -0.62 -11.83
CA HIS A 271 18.88 0.82 -11.65
C HIS A 271 18.22 1.29 -10.35
N ILE A 272 18.67 2.45 -9.80
CA ILE A 272 18.18 2.92 -8.51
C ILE A 272 16.70 3.37 -8.53
N THR A 273 16.17 3.78 -9.69
CA THR A 273 14.79 4.29 -9.80
C THR A 273 13.99 3.73 -10.95
N ALA A 274 14.64 3.13 -11.97
CA ALA A 274 13.96 2.56 -13.12
C ALA A 274 13.77 1.05 -12.97
N SER A 275 12.59 0.56 -13.32
CA SER A 275 12.31 -0.87 -13.43
C SER A 275 13.17 -1.52 -14.51
N HIS A 276 13.47 -2.81 -14.35
CA HIS A 276 14.15 -3.56 -15.40
C HIS A 276 13.28 -3.59 -16.68
N PRO A 277 13.78 -3.18 -17.87
CA PRO A 277 12.96 -2.98 -19.06
C PRO A 277 12.22 -4.24 -19.53
N GLU A 278 12.79 -5.42 -19.27
CA GLU A 278 12.18 -6.73 -19.58
C GLU A 278 11.41 -7.31 -18.37
N GLY A 279 11.18 -6.55 -17.31
CA GLY A 279 10.41 -6.98 -16.16
C GLY A 279 10.99 -8.14 -15.35
N LEU A 280 12.32 -8.33 -15.37
CA LEU A 280 12.95 -9.50 -14.72
C LEU A 280 12.58 -9.62 -13.24
N GLY A 281 12.73 -8.54 -12.45
CA GLY A 281 12.41 -8.56 -11.02
C GLY A 281 10.92 -8.76 -10.78
N ALA A 282 10.06 -8.11 -11.57
CA ALA A 282 8.61 -8.29 -11.50
C ALA A 282 8.19 -9.73 -11.84
N LYS A 283 8.83 -10.36 -12.81
CA LYS A 283 8.63 -11.77 -13.14
C LYS A 283 9.03 -12.68 -11.99
N LEU A 284 10.24 -12.50 -11.46
CA LEU A 284 10.76 -13.33 -10.36
C LEU A 284 9.90 -13.21 -9.11
N VAL A 285 9.45 -12.02 -8.76
CA VAL A 285 8.63 -11.83 -7.54
C VAL A 285 7.28 -12.53 -7.63
N MET A 286 6.62 -12.50 -8.79
CA MET A 286 5.35 -13.22 -9.00
C MET A 286 5.58 -14.75 -9.00
N GLN A 287 6.64 -15.23 -9.64
CA GLN A 287 7.02 -16.66 -9.61
C GLN A 287 7.27 -17.13 -8.18
N ASN A 288 8.07 -16.38 -7.40
CA ASN A 288 8.35 -16.70 -6.00
C ASN A 288 7.08 -16.73 -5.15
N ALA A 289 6.17 -15.79 -5.38
CA ALA A 289 4.89 -15.73 -4.64
C ALA A 289 3.96 -16.91 -4.97
N LEU A 290 3.89 -17.32 -6.23
CA LEU A 290 3.12 -18.49 -6.67
C LEU A 290 3.74 -19.79 -6.13
N GLU A 291 5.06 -19.91 -6.15
CA GLU A 291 5.78 -21.07 -5.58
C GLU A 291 5.53 -21.18 -4.07
N ASP A 292 5.66 -20.07 -3.33
CA ASP A 292 5.40 -20.02 -1.88
C ASP A 292 3.95 -20.37 -1.54
N ALA A 293 3.00 -19.95 -2.40
CA ALA A 293 1.58 -20.28 -2.28
C ALA A 293 1.24 -21.72 -2.69
N GLY A 294 2.14 -22.44 -3.36
CA GLY A 294 1.85 -23.74 -3.98
C GLY A 294 0.78 -23.64 -5.08
N MET A 295 0.68 -22.49 -5.75
CA MET A 295 -0.34 -22.19 -6.75
C MET A 295 0.24 -22.10 -8.16
N LYS A 296 -0.61 -22.37 -9.14
CA LYS A 296 -0.29 -22.21 -10.57
C LYS A 296 -0.85 -20.88 -11.09
N PRO A 297 -0.33 -20.36 -12.23
CA PRO A 297 -0.87 -19.17 -12.86
C PRO A 297 -2.40 -19.21 -13.10
N GLU A 298 -2.95 -20.38 -13.44
CA GLU A 298 -4.38 -20.56 -13.72
C GLU A 298 -5.27 -20.47 -12.48
N ASP A 299 -4.70 -20.50 -11.30
CA ASP A 299 -5.43 -20.39 -10.03
C ASP A 299 -5.71 -18.93 -9.64
N ILE A 300 -5.05 -17.98 -10.32
CA ILE A 300 -5.18 -16.53 -10.06
C ILE A 300 -6.23 -15.93 -10.99
N ASP A 301 -7.18 -15.22 -10.41
CA ASP A 301 -8.26 -14.54 -11.13
C ASP A 301 -8.08 -13.02 -11.18
N TYR A 302 -7.25 -12.44 -10.31
CA TYR A 302 -7.02 -11.01 -10.20
C TYR A 302 -5.57 -10.67 -9.87
N ILE A 303 -5.04 -9.66 -10.56
CA ILE A 303 -3.77 -9.01 -10.23
C ILE A 303 -4.02 -7.53 -9.96
N ASN A 304 -3.79 -7.10 -8.70
CA ASN A 304 -3.64 -5.69 -8.37
C ASN A 304 -2.20 -5.31 -8.68
N VAL A 305 -2.01 -4.58 -9.76
CA VAL A 305 -0.67 -4.26 -10.29
C VAL A 305 -0.03 -3.08 -9.58
N HIS A 306 1.28 -2.98 -9.68
CA HIS A 306 1.97 -1.76 -9.29
C HIS A 306 1.50 -0.57 -10.12
N GLY A 307 1.46 -0.68 -11.44
CA GLY A 307 0.74 0.19 -12.37
C GLY A 307 0.72 1.67 -11.99
N THR A 308 1.88 2.33 -11.96
CA THR A 308 2.02 3.70 -11.44
C THR A 308 1.70 4.80 -12.45
N SER A 309 1.30 4.46 -13.67
CA SER A 309 1.13 5.44 -14.75
C SER A 309 2.48 6.05 -15.21
N THR A 310 3.55 5.26 -15.11
CA THR A 310 4.87 5.59 -15.66
C THR A 310 5.12 4.76 -16.91
N HIS A 311 5.78 5.36 -17.91
CA HIS A 311 5.93 4.71 -19.22
C HIS A 311 6.63 3.35 -19.11
N VAL A 312 7.86 3.33 -18.60
CA VAL A 312 8.67 2.10 -18.49
C VAL A 312 8.09 1.11 -17.48
N GLY A 313 7.59 1.60 -16.34
CA GLY A 313 7.08 0.74 -15.27
C GLY A 313 5.89 -0.10 -15.72
N ASP A 314 4.91 0.52 -16.36
CA ASP A 314 3.69 -0.17 -16.80
C ASP A 314 4.00 -1.20 -17.91
N ILE A 315 4.87 -0.86 -18.89
CA ILE A 315 5.31 -1.80 -19.94
C ILE A 315 6.04 -3.00 -19.34
N SER A 316 6.99 -2.74 -18.45
CA SER A 316 7.79 -3.76 -17.76
C SER A 316 6.90 -4.75 -16.99
N GLU A 317 5.90 -4.26 -16.27
CA GLU A 317 4.98 -5.10 -15.50
C GLU A 317 4.08 -5.95 -16.41
N VAL A 318 3.56 -5.39 -17.51
CA VAL A 318 2.78 -6.14 -18.50
C VAL A 318 3.58 -7.27 -19.15
N LYS A 319 4.85 -7.01 -19.52
CA LYS A 319 5.76 -8.06 -20.02
C LYS A 319 5.93 -9.18 -18.99
N ALA A 320 6.20 -8.82 -17.73
CA ALA A 320 6.36 -9.79 -16.66
C ALA A 320 5.10 -10.64 -16.42
N ILE A 321 3.91 -10.02 -16.43
CA ILE A 321 2.63 -10.75 -16.31
C ILE A 321 2.46 -11.75 -17.45
N LYS A 322 2.70 -11.34 -18.70
CA LYS A 322 2.62 -12.26 -19.86
C LYS A 322 3.59 -13.41 -19.75
N ASP A 323 4.80 -13.16 -19.30
CA ASP A 323 5.85 -14.18 -19.13
C ASP A 323 5.51 -15.21 -18.04
N VAL A 324 4.92 -14.76 -16.92
CA VAL A 324 4.59 -15.64 -15.79
C VAL A 324 3.30 -16.41 -16.05
N PHE A 325 2.28 -15.75 -16.58
CA PHE A 325 0.92 -16.30 -16.68
C PHE A 325 0.62 -16.93 -18.06
N GLY A 326 1.40 -16.63 -19.11
CA GLY A 326 1.16 -17.16 -20.45
C GLY A 326 -0.30 -16.97 -20.88
N ASP A 327 -0.96 -18.04 -21.33
CA ASP A 327 -2.37 -18.00 -21.75
C ASP A 327 -3.35 -17.69 -20.60
N ALA A 328 -2.95 -17.91 -19.34
CA ALA A 328 -3.78 -17.57 -18.19
C ALA A 328 -3.89 -16.04 -18.00
N ALA A 329 -2.90 -15.26 -18.47
CA ALA A 329 -2.94 -13.79 -18.41
C ALA A 329 -4.19 -13.20 -19.08
N TYR A 330 -4.69 -13.83 -20.15
CA TYR A 330 -5.87 -13.39 -20.91
C TYR A 330 -7.20 -13.79 -20.26
N LYS A 331 -7.17 -14.55 -19.16
CA LYS A 331 -8.36 -15.07 -18.46
C LYS A 331 -8.57 -14.41 -17.09
N LEU A 332 -7.61 -13.65 -16.60
CA LEU A 332 -7.68 -12.94 -15.31
C LEU A 332 -7.96 -11.44 -15.52
N ASN A 333 -8.34 -10.78 -14.44
CA ASN A 333 -8.44 -9.32 -14.41
C ASN A 333 -7.15 -8.70 -13.89
N ILE A 334 -6.76 -7.59 -14.49
CA ILE A 334 -5.67 -6.72 -14.04
C ILE A 334 -6.29 -5.37 -13.69
N SER A 335 -5.91 -4.77 -12.57
CA SER A 335 -6.25 -3.37 -12.35
C SER A 335 -5.21 -2.63 -11.52
N SER A 336 -5.05 -1.34 -11.81
CA SER A 336 -4.28 -0.43 -10.98
C SER A 336 -5.21 0.47 -10.17
N THR A 337 -5.33 0.20 -8.87
CA THR A 337 -6.06 1.07 -7.94
C THR A 337 -5.38 2.41 -7.73
N LYS A 338 -4.10 2.55 -8.10
CA LYS A 338 -3.37 3.83 -8.10
C LYS A 338 -3.94 4.84 -9.09
N SER A 339 -4.70 4.40 -10.09
CA SER A 339 -5.46 5.33 -10.95
C SER A 339 -6.46 6.17 -10.14
N MET A 340 -6.90 5.67 -8.98
CA MET A 340 -7.88 6.29 -8.09
C MET A 340 -7.25 6.87 -6.81
N THR A 341 -6.42 6.10 -6.11
CA THR A 341 -5.79 6.52 -4.84
C THR A 341 -4.57 7.43 -5.03
N GLY A 342 -4.00 7.51 -6.23
CA GLY A 342 -2.63 7.92 -6.40
C GLY A 342 -1.65 6.88 -5.83
N HIS A 343 -0.39 7.19 -5.84
CA HIS A 343 0.67 6.33 -5.31
C HIS A 343 0.98 6.70 -3.86
N LEU A 344 0.57 5.86 -2.91
CA LEU A 344 0.74 6.09 -1.48
C LEU A 344 2.14 5.71 -0.96
N LEU A 345 3.11 5.55 -1.86
CA LEU A 345 4.51 5.22 -1.53
C LEU A 345 4.60 4.00 -0.60
N GLY A 346 5.20 4.15 0.59
CA GLY A 346 5.35 3.07 1.55
C GLY A 346 4.04 2.44 2.03
N ALA A 347 2.93 3.16 1.97
CA ALA A 347 1.60 2.67 2.35
C ALA A 347 0.87 1.91 1.21
N ALA A 348 1.33 2.04 -0.04
CA ALA A 348 0.60 1.57 -1.21
C ALA A 348 0.23 0.08 -1.12
N GLY A 349 1.19 -0.79 -0.82
CA GLY A 349 0.97 -2.24 -0.79
C GLY A 349 -0.06 -2.69 0.25
N ALA A 350 -0.17 -2.01 1.39
CA ALA A 350 -1.17 -2.36 2.41
C ALA A 350 -2.59 -2.02 1.97
N VAL A 351 -2.79 -0.87 1.32
CA VAL A 351 -4.10 -0.47 0.77
C VAL A 351 -4.49 -1.36 -0.41
N GLU A 352 -3.53 -1.72 -1.25
CA GLU A 352 -3.72 -2.62 -2.39
C GLU A 352 -3.98 -4.07 -1.96
N ALA A 353 -3.31 -4.54 -0.91
CA ALA A 353 -3.60 -5.83 -0.29
C ALA A 353 -5.04 -5.87 0.26
N MET A 354 -5.50 -4.82 0.96
CA MET A 354 -6.89 -4.69 1.40
C MET A 354 -7.86 -4.75 0.21
N ALA A 355 -7.58 -4.01 -0.87
CA ALA A 355 -8.41 -4.04 -2.08
C ALA A 355 -8.45 -5.44 -2.71
N THR A 356 -7.32 -6.16 -2.72
CA THR A 356 -7.22 -7.54 -3.21
C THR A 356 -8.03 -8.51 -2.33
N VAL A 357 -7.93 -8.41 -1.01
CA VAL A 357 -8.74 -9.20 -0.05
C VAL A 357 -10.23 -8.95 -0.29
N LEU A 358 -10.65 -7.69 -0.45
CA LEU A 358 -12.05 -7.33 -0.70
C LEU A 358 -12.53 -7.81 -2.08
N ALA A 359 -11.67 -7.82 -3.11
CA ALA A 359 -12.00 -8.39 -4.41
C ALA A 359 -12.25 -9.90 -4.31
N VAL A 360 -11.38 -10.63 -3.59
CA VAL A 360 -11.53 -12.07 -3.32
C VAL A 360 -12.80 -12.37 -2.54
N GLN A 361 -13.10 -11.55 -1.52
CA GLN A 361 -14.30 -11.74 -0.69
C GLN A 361 -15.61 -11.48 -1.43
N ASN A 362 -15.64 -10.43 -2.27
CA ASN A 362 -16.89 -9.91 -2.84
C ASN A 362 -17.10 -10.30 -4.32
N ASP A 363 -16.19 -11.04 -4.94
CA ASP A 363 -16.27 -11.43 -6.35
C ASP A 363 -16.45 -10.25 -7.32
N ILE A 364 -15.68 -9.19 -7.08
CA ILE A 364 -15.69 -7.98 -7.89
C ILE A 364 -14.30 -7.34 -7.93
N VAL A 365 -13.84 -6.98 -9.12
CA VAL A 365 -12.54 -6.34 -9.34
C VAL A 365 -12.71 -4.84 -9.56
N PRO A 366 -12.01 -3.98 -8.79
CA PRO A 366 -12.07 -2.53 -8.97
C PRO A 366 -11.40 -2.13 -10.30
N PRO A 367 -11.80 -0.98 -10.88
CA PRO A 367 -11.30 -0.58 -12.20
C PRO A 367 -9.90 0.07 -12.16
N THR A 368 -9.25 0.05 -13.32
CA THR A 368 -8.27 1.06 -13.74
C THR A 368 -9.04 2.17 -14.42
N ILE A 369 -9.06 3.39 -13.90
CA ILE A 369 -9.79 4.51 -14.48
C ILE A 369 -8.93 5.33 -15.47
N ASN A 370 -9.58 6.24 -16.20
CA ASN A 370 -8.96 7.22 -17.10
C ASN A 370 -8.39 6.64 -18.40
N HIS A 371 -8.81 5.44 -18.80
CA HIS A 371 -8.46 4.91 -20.12
C HIS A 371 -9.41 5.42 -21.21
N GLU A 372 -8.86 5.86 -22.35
CA GLU A 372 -9.56 6.25 -23.55
C GLU A 372 -9.20 5.28 -24.69
N GLU A 373 -10.18 4.89 -25.53
CA GLU A 373 -9.99 3.85 -26.55
C GLU A 373 -8.96 4.21 -27.64
N ASP A 374 -8.72 5.49 -27.86
CA ASP A 374 -7.75 6.03 -28.82
C ASP A 374 -6.39 6.36 -28.17
N ASP A 375 -6.24 6.19 -26.84
CA ASP A 375 -5.00 6.46 -26.09
C ASP A 375 -4.23 5.15 -25.82
N LYS A 376 -3.89 4.42 -26.89
CA LYS A 376 -3.21 3.13 -26.81
C LYS A 376 -1.71 3.23 -27.03
N ASP A 377 -0.93 2.64 -26.13
CA ASP A 377 0.51 2.47 -26.22
C ASP A 377 0.82 1.19 -27.04
N GLU A 378 1.64 1.30 -28.08
CA GLU A 378 1.98 0.19 -28.98
C GLU A 378 2.71 -0.97 -28.28
N GLU A 379 3.35 -0.72 -27.13
CA GLU A 379 4.05 -1.73 -26.35
C GLU A 379 3.15 -2.44 -25.32
N ILE A 380 1.87 -2.04 -25.20
CA ILE A 380 0.89 -2.64 -24.28
C ILE A 380 -0.06 -3.56 -25.05
N ASP A 381 -0.22 -4.78 -24.55
CA ASP A 381 -1.16 -5.76 -25.13
C ASP A 381 -2.58 -5.58 -24.58
N TYR A 382 -3.43 -4.87 -25.30
CA TYR A 382 -4.81 -4.59 -24.90
C TYR A 382 -5.78 -5.77 -25.07
N ASN A 383 -5.30 -6.97 -25.45
CA ASN A 383 -6.09 -8.20 -25.33
C ASN A 383 -6.15 -8.69 -23.88
N LEU A 384 -5.28 -8.17 -23.00
CA LEU A 384 -5.37 -8.36 -21.55
C LEU A 384 -6.54 -7.57 -20.98
N ASN A 385 -7.18 -8.11 -19.92
CA ASN A 385 -8.30 -7.42 -19.27
C ASN A 385 -7.81 -6.50 -18.14
N PHE A 386 -7.52 -5.25 -18.49
CA PHE A 386 -7.10 -4.22 -17.51
C PHE A 386 -8.25 -3.66 -16.65
N THR A 387 -9.43 -4.21 -16.76
CA THR A 387 -10.62 -3.76 -15.99
C THR A 387 -10.87 -2.26 -16.16
N PHE A 388 -10.80 -1.75 -17.39
CA PHE A 388 -10.87 -0.32 -17.65
C PHE A 388 -12.21 0.32 -17.27
N ASN A 389 -12.12 1.45 -16.57
CA ASN A 389 -13.16 2.43 -16.25
C ASN A 389 -14.34 1.92 -15.42
N LYS A 390 -14.61 0.63 -15.35
CA LYS A 390 -15.74 0.06 -14.60
C LYS A 390 -15.33 -1.19 -13.87
N ALA A 391 -15.75 -1.29 -12.61
CA ALA A 391 -15.60 -2.53 -11.83
C ALA A 391 -16.27 -3.71 -12.54
N GLN A 392 -15.64 -4.88 -12.47
CA GLN A 392 -16.13 -6.10 -13.11
C GLN A 392 -16.45 -7.17 -12.08
N LYS A 393 -17.70 -7.65 -12.10
CA LYS A 393 -18.12 -8.83 -11.31
C LYS A 393 -17.58 -10.08 -11.96
N ARG A 394 -16.91 -10.90 -11.18
CA ARG A 394 -16.47 -12.25 -11.56
C ARG A 394 -16.12 -13.03 -10.30
N GLU A 395 -16.13 -14.34 -10.36
CA GLU A 395 -15.54 -15.14 -9.29
C GLU A 395 -14.04 -14.84 -9.17
N VAL A 396 -13.59 -14.51 -7.96
CA VAL A 396 -12.20 -14.27 -7.63
C VAL A 396 -11.78 -15.28 -6.56
N ARG A 397 -11.28 -16.44 -7.00
CA ARG A 397 -10.81 -17.51 -6.10
C ARG A 397 -9.54 -17.10 -5.39
N ALA A 398 -8.64 -16.45 -6.13
CA ALA A 398 -7.42 -15.90 -5.59
C ALA A 398 -6.99 -14.63 -6.36
N GLY A 399 -6.32 -13.75 -5.66
CA GLY A 399 -5.71 -12.54 -6.22
C GLY A 399 -4.32 -12.32 -5.66
N LEU A 400 -3.49 -11.65 -6.45
CA LEU A 400 -2.18 -11.22 -6.01
C LEU A 400 -2.02 -9.69 -6.15
N SER A 401 -1.17 -9.11 -5.31
CA SER A 401 -0.87 -7.69 -5.30
C SER A 401 0.64 -7.48 -5.44
N ASN A 402 1.03 -6.68 -6.44
CA ASN A 402 2.41 -6.36 -6.77
C ASN A 402 2.79 -4.96 -6.30
N THR A 403 3.97 -4.81 -5.71
CA THR A 403 4.58 -3.51 -5.46
C THR A 403 6.05 -3.53 -5.86
N PHE A 404 6.48 -2.51 -6.61
CA PHE A 404 7.86 -2.36 -7.09
C PHE A 404 8.41 -1.02 -6.61
N GLY A 405 9.50 -1.05 -5.83
CA GLY A 405 10.08 0.13 -5.19
C GLY A 405 11.38 0.60 -5.81
N PHE A 406 11.68 1.88 -5.67
CA PHE A 406 13.01 2.41 -5.96
C PHE A 406 14.07 1.62 -5.19
N GLY A 407 15.23 1.41 -5.81
CA GLY A 407 16.24 0.46 -5.35
C GLY A 407 16.07 -0.93 -6.00
N GLY A 408 15.02 -1.11 -6.82
CA GLY A 408 14.68 -2.39 -7.45
C GLY A 408 14.06 -3.39 -6.48
N HIS A 409 13.43 -2.92 -5.40
CA HIS A 409 12.75 -3.77 -4.43
C HIS A 409 11.40 -4.22 -4.96
N ASN A 410 11.17 -5.51 -5.08
CA ASN A 410 9.89 -6.06 -5.53
C ASN A 410 9.28 -6.95 -4.45
N ALA A 411 7.99 -6.78 -4.19
CA ALA A 411 7.21 -7.60 -3.28
C ALA A 411 5.86 -7.96 -3.92
N CYS A 412 5.42 -9.20 -3.69
CA CYS A 412 4.14 -9.72 -4.15
C CYS A 412 3.50 -10.52 -3.01
N VAL A 413 2.22 -10.32 -2.77
CA VAL A 413 1.45 -11.05 -1.76
C VAL A 413 0.22 -11.70 -2.41
N VAL A 414 -0.14 -12.91 -1.97
CA VAL A 414 -1.22 -13.71 -2.56
C VAL A 414 -2.28 -14.01 -1.51
N PHE A 415 -3.52 -13.70 -1.86
CA PHE A 415 -4.70 -13.99 -1.05
C PHE A 415 -5.67 -14.89 -1.81
N LYS A 416 -6.30 -15.84 -1.12
CA LYS A 416 -7.37 -16.67 -1.69
C LYS A 416 -8.60 -16.67 -0.80
N LYS A 417 -9.73 -17.11 -1.37
CA LYS A 417 -10.94 -17.37 -0.60
C LYS A 417 -10.63 -18.36 0.51
N PHE A 418 -11.06 -18.02 1.72
CA PHE A 418 -10.95 -18.94 2.84
C PHE A 418 -11.90 -20.13 2.66
N THR A 419 -11.39 -21.31 2.90
CA THR A 419 -12.17 -22.56 2.97
C THR A 419 -11.74 -23.35 4.20
N ASP A 420 -12.72 -23.93 4.89
CA ASP A 420 -12.48 -24.72 6.11
C ASP A 420 -11.80 -26.09 5.88
N LYS A 421 -11.44 -26.39 4.62
CA LYS A 421 -10.86 -27.69 4.24
C LYS A 421 -9.35 -27.67 4.29
#